data_a2c93d0657e042f099f742f0eba93a5a
#
_entry.id   a2c93d0657e042f099f742f0eba93a5a
#
_cell.length_a   1.000
_cell.length_b   1.000
_cell.length_c   1.000
_cell.angle_alpha   90.00
_cell.angle_beta   90.00
_cell.angle_gamma   90.00
#
_symmetry.space_group_name_H-M   'P 1'
#
loop_
_entity.id
_entity.type
_entity.pdbx_description
1 polymer ?
#
loop_
_entity_poly.entity_id
_entity_poly.type
_entity_poly.pdbx_seq_one_letter_code
_entity_poly.pdbx_strand_id
1 'polypeptide(L)'
;RMISSLRKFYQWLLRQDIIERDPLVKIDSPKSERRLPTALSEEEVDKLLAAPDTNTPLGIRDRAMLEVLYATGMRVSELINLRTGDIHADLKIIRVLGKGSKERLVPITEVALSWLEKYQTDVRDAQVLKSGQFTDVIFLNNHGHQLTRQAVWQKIKKYCQQIGITKNVTPHTLRHT
;
A
#
# COMPACT_ATOMS: atom_id res chain seq x y z
N ARG A 1 -2.87 22.56 0.28
CA ARG A 1 -1.41 22.68 0.08
C ARG A 1 -1.02 24.06 -0.47
N MET A 2 -1.66 24.56 -1.54
CA MET A 2 -1.33 25.85 -2.15
C MET A 2 -1.42 27.02 -1.17
N ILE A 3 -2.50 27.14 -0.39
CA ILE A 3 -2.68 28.20 0.63
C ILE A 3 -1.59 28.13 1.70
N SER A 4 -1.18 26.95 2.14
CA SER A 4 -0.12 26.79 3.14
C SER A 4 1.24 27.22 2.60
N SER A 5 1.53 26.96 1.34
CA SER A 5 2.76 27.42 0.68
C SER A 5 2.77 28.94 0.50
N LEU A 6 1.64 29.51 0.07
CA LEU A 6 1.50 30.97 -0.07
C LEU A 6 1.63 31.69 1.27
N ARG A 7 1.03 31.15 2.35
CA ARG A 7 1.21 31.73 3.70
C ARG A 7 2.68 31.76 4.13
N LYS A 8 3.41 30.68 3.93
CA LYS A 8 4.85 30.64 4.24
C LYS A 8 5.63 31.65 3.42
N PHE A 9 5.29 31.81 2.14
CA PHE A 9 5.92 32.79 1.26
C PHE A 9 5.67 34.22 1.72
N TYR A 10 4.41 34.61 1.99
CA TYR A 10 4.09 35.94 2.46
C TYR A 10 4.64 36.25 3.86
N GLN A 11 4.69 35.25 4.75
CA GLN A 11 5.37 35.40 6.04
C GLN A 11 6.89 35.64 5.88
N TRP A 12 7.50 34.99 4.88
CA TRP A 12 8.90 35.26 4.56
C TRP A 12 9.10 36.68 4.03
N LEU A 13 8.24 37.18 3.13
CA LEU A 13 8.27 38.55 2.61
C LEU A 13 8.13 39.61 3.73
N LEU A 14 7.23 39.35 4.68
CA LEU A 14 7.09 40.22 5.87
C LEU A 14 8.37 40.25 6.72
N ARG A 15 9.02 39.13 6.92
CA ARG A 15 10.28 39.02 7.68
C ARG A 15 11.45 39.72 6.99
N GLN A 16 11.37 39.90 5.67
CA GLN A 16 12.37 40.59 4.87
C GLN A 16 12.02 42.08 4.66
N ASP A 17 10.97 42.58 5.33
CA ASP A 17 10.45 43.96 5.20
C ASP A 17 10.13 44.37 3.74
N ILE A 18 9.84 43.39 2.88
CA ILE A 18 9.48 43.59 1.46
C ILE A 18 8.01 44.03 1.32
N ILE A 19 7.16 43.55 2.22
CA ILE A 19 5.74 43.92 2.30
C ILE A 19 5.39 44.34 3.73
N GLU A 20 4.46 45.29 3.88
CA GLU A 20 4.03 45.80 5.19
C GLU A 20 2.85 45.00 5.77
N ARG A 21 2.09 44.28 4.94
CA ARG A 21 0.88 43.54 5.34
C ARG A 21 0.81 42.19 4.63
N ASP A 22 0.33 41.17 5.35
CA ASP A 22 0.04 39.84 4.77
C ASP A 22 -1.29 39.89 4.01
N PRO A 23 -1.32 39.74 2.68
CA PRO A 23 -2.55 39.76 1.90
C PRO A 23 -3.46 38.55 2.20
N LEU A 24 -2.96 37.50 2.87
CA LEU A 24 -3.70 36.27 3.18
C LEU A 24 -4.35 36.29 4.57
N VAL A 25 -4.25 37.39 5.33
CA VAL A 25 -4.85 37.47 6.69
C VAL A 25 -6.35 37.19 6.69
N LYS A 26 -7.07 37.61 5.65
CA LYS A 26 -8.52 37.39 5.51
C LYS A 26 -8.92 36.10 4.82
N ILE A 27 -7.96 35.28 4.36
CA ILE A 27 -8.23 34.03 3.69
C ILE A 27 -8.21 32.90 4.71
N ASP A 28 -9.39 32.42 5.06
CA ASP A 28 -9.51 31.22 5.88
C ASP A 28 -9.00 30.00 5.11
N SER A 29 -8.25 29.15 5.80
CA SER A 29 -7.94 27.82 5.27
C SER A 29 -9.25 27.04 5.13
N PRO A 30 -9.54 26.44 3.98
CA PRO A 30 -10.70 25.57 3.89
C PRO A 30 -10.62 24.56 5.04
N LYS A 31 -11.66 24.53 5.86
CA LYS A 31 -11.79 23.52 6.92
C LYS A 31 -11.85 22.18 6.21
N SER A 32 -10.77 21.44 6.26
CA SER A 32 -10.81 20.04 5.91
C SER A 32 -11.77 19.38 6.89
N GLU A 33 -12.92 18.91 6.40
CA GLU A 33 -13.70 17.94 7.16
C GLU A 33 -12.73 16.83 7.53
N ARG A 34 -12.48 16.66 8.82
CA ARG A 34 -11.79 15.48 9.33
C ARG A 34 -12.72 14.29 9.07
N ARG A 35 -12.65 13.74 7.87
CA ARG A 35 -13.20 12.42 7.62
C ARG A 35 -12.37 11.49 8.47
N LEU A 36 -12.97 11.00 9.57
CA LEU A 36 -12.40 9.91 10.32
C LEU A 36 -12.08 8.79 9.32
N PRO A 37 -10.89 8.19 9.39
CA PRO A 37 -10.59 7.03 8.55
C PRO A 37 -11.71 6.02 8.77
N THR A 38 -12.38 5.63 7.70
CA THR A 38 -13.45 4.63 7.77
C THR A 38 -12.76 3.29 7.90
N ALA A 39 -12.49 2.84 9.13
CA ALA A 39 -11.96 1.52 9.38
C ALA A 39 -12.94 0.46 8.85
N LEU A 40 -12.39 -0.64 8.36
CA LEU A 40 -13.18 -1.83 8.02
C LEU A 40 -13.49 -2.60 9.31
N SER A 41 -14.65 -3.24 9.37
CA SER A 41 -14.93 -4.22 10.41
C SER A 41 -14.12 -5.50 10.14
N GLU A 42 -13.92 -6.32 11.15
CA GLU A 42 -13.25 -7.63 11.01
C GLU A 42 -13.94 -8.49 9.94
N GLU A 43 -15.26 -8.51 9.93
CA GLU A 43 -16.05 -9.22 8.93
C GLU A 43 -15.82 -8.69 7.50
N GLU A 44 -15.69 -7.37 7.33
CA GLU A 44 -15.38 -6.75 6.04
C GLU A 44 -13.96 -7.09 5.58
N VAL A 45 -13.01 -7.17 6.51
CA VAL A 45 -11.63 -7.60 6.22
C VAL A 45 -11.61 -9.05 5.78
N ASP A 46 -12.26 -9.95 6.51
CA ASP A 46 -12.32 -11.37 6.17
C ASP A 46 -12.92 -11.59 4.78
N LYS A 47 -14.00 -10.88 4.46
CA LYS A 47 -14.61 -10.92 3.13
C LYS A 47 -13.65 -10.39 2.05
N LEU A 48 -12.93 -9.32 2.33
CA LEU A 48 -11.96 -8.74 1.39
C LEU A 48 -10.79 -9.69 1.13
N LEU A 49 -10.24 -10.29 2.18
CA LEU A 49 -9.17 -11.27 2.07
C LEU A 49 -9.62 -12.52 1.29
N ALA A 50 -10.86 -12.96 1.45
CA ALA A 50 -11.42 -14.11 0.74
C ALA A 50 -11.89 -13.82 -0.69
N ALA A 51 -11.97 -12.55 -1.10
CA ALA A 51 -12.51 -12.15 -2.40
C ALA A 51 -11.71 -12.63 -3.63
N PRO A 52 -10.35 -12.71 -3.60
CA PRO A 52 -9.60 -13.23 -4.73
C PRO A 52 -9.91 -14.70 -5.02
N ASP A 53 -10.12 -15.05 -6.30
CA ASP A 53 -10.31 -16.44 -6.73
C ASP A 53 -8.98 -17.19 -6.70
N THR A 54 -8.76 -17.97 -5.65
CA THR A 54 -7.53 -18.73 -5.43
C THR A 54 -7.39 -19.97 -6.33
N ASN A 55 -8.35 -20.24 -7.19
CA ASN A 55 -8.20 -21.23 -8.27
C ASN A 55 -7.43 -20.67 -9.47
N THR A 56 -7.17 -19.38 -9.49
CA THR A 56 -6.40 -18.73 -10.56
C THR A 56 -5.04 -18.25 -10.06
N PRO A 57 -3.99 -18.29 -10.91
CA PRO A 57 -2.66 -17.82 -10.53
C PRO A 57 -2.65 -16.36 -10.04
N LEU A 58 -3.38 -15.48 -10.72
CA LEU A 58 -3.47 -14.08 -10.33
C LEU A 58 -4.29 -13.88 -9.04
N GLY A 59 -5.26 -14.76 -8.78
CA GLY A 59 -6.02 -14.74 -7.53
C GLY A 59 -5.17 -15.16 -6.33
N ILE A 60 -4.30 -16.18 -6.49
CA ILE A 60 -3.33 -16.57 -5.46
C ILE A 60 -2.39 -15.40 -5.13
N ARG A 61 -1.87 -14.71 -6.16
CA ARG A 61 -1.06 -13.50 -5.98
C ARG A 61 -1.82 -12.43 -5.21
N ASP A 62 -3.04 -12.14 -5.63
CA ASP A 62 -3.84 -11.07 -5.05
C ASP A 62 -4.22 -11.39 -3.59
N ARG A 63 -4.50 -12.66 -3.28
CA ARG A 63 -4.68 -13.13 -1.90
C ARG A 63 -3.44 -12.93 -1.05
N ALA A 64 -2.28 -13.37 -1.52
CA ALA A 64 -1.01 -13.19 -0.82
C ALA A 64 -0.70 -11.70 -0.58
N MET A 65 -0.96 -10.86 -1.58
CA MET A 65 -0.76 -9.42 -1.50
C MET A 65 -1.64 -8.78 -0.41
N LEU A 66 -2.93 -9.11 -0.36
CA LEU A 66 -3.87 -8.58 0.64
C LEU A 66 -3.51 -9.06 2.05
N GLU A 67 -3.17 -10.35 2.21
CA GLU A 67 -2.74 -10.92 3.49
C GLU A 67 -1.48 -10.23 4.03
N VAL A 68 -0.48 -10.01 3.18
CA VAL A 68 0.76 -9.32 3.57
C VAL A 68 0.47 -7.87 3.96
N LEU A 69 -0.36 -7.15 3.19
CA LEU A 69 -0.74 -5.76 3.53
C LEU A 69 -1.45 -5.69 4.89
N TYR A 70 -2.40 -6.58 5.13
CA TYR A 70 -3.16 -6.59 6.37
C TYR A 70 -2.30 -6.99 7.57
N ALA A 71 -1.54 -8.09 7.44
CA ALA A 71 -0.71 -8.60 8.55
C ALA A 71 0.41 -7.65 8.97
N THR A 72 0.99 -6.91 8.03
CA THR A 72 2.18 -6.08 8.28
C THR A 72 1.89 -4.59 8.40
N GLY A 73 0.75 -4.15 7.92
CA GLY A 73 0.41 -2.73 7.83
C GLY A 73 1.42 -1.90 7.01
N MET A 74 2.17 -2.52 6.09
CA MET A 74 3.13 -1.81 5.24
C MET A 74 2.45 -0.89 4.22
N ARG A 75 3.19 0.07 3.70
CA ARG A 75 2.71 0.93 2.62
C ARG A 75 2.71 0.18 1.30
N VAL A 76 1.82 0.55 0.37
CA VAL A 76 1.79 -0.06 -0.98
C VAL A 76 3.13 0.10 -1.70
N SER A 77 3.80 1.24 -1.55
CA SER A 77 5.13 1.44 -2.13
C SER A 77 6.18 0.49 -1.55
N GLU A 78 6.06 0.09 -0.29
CA GLU A 78 6.93 -0.88 0.35
C GLU A 78 6.60 -2.29 -0.14
N LEU A 79 5.31 -2.62 -0.27
CA LEU A 79 4.85 -3.90 -0.79
C LEU A 79 5.36 -4.18 -2.21
N ILE A 80 5.19 -3.24 -3.13
CA ILE A 80 5.60 -3.44 -4.54
C ILE A 80 7.11 -3.51 -4.73
N ASN A 81 7.88 -2.99 -3.78
CA ASN A 81 9.34 -3.05 -3.77
C ASN A 81 9.90 -4.21 -2.93
N LEU A 82 9.02 -5.02 -2.34
CA LEU A 82 9.42 -6.16 -1.52
C LEU A 82 10.15 -7.21 -2.37
N ARG A 83 11.29 -7.68 -1.88
CA ARG A 83 12.15 -8.63 -2.56
C ARG A 83 12.17 -9.98 -1.84
N THR A 84 12.54 -11.03 -2.56
CA THR A 84 12.63 -12.38 -1.99
C THR A 84 13.59 -12.45 -0.80
N GLY A 85 14.72 -11.73 -0.85
CA GLY A 85 15.68 -11.64 0.25
C GLY A 85 15.23 -10.83 1.47
N ASP A 86 14.07 -10.17 1.42
CA ASP A 86 13.53 -9.42 2.54
C ASP A 86 12.66 -10.28 3.47
N ILE A 87 12.31 -11.50 3.04
CA ILE A 87 11.47 -12.41 3.81
C ILE A 87 12.34 -13.36 4.61
N HIS A 88 12.18 -13.33 5.92
CA HIS A 88 12.83 -14.23 6.87
C HIS A 88 11.77 -15.15 7.47
N ALA A 89 11.41 -16.20 6.72
CA ALA A 89 10.32 -17.12 7.05
C ALA A 89 10.52 -17.78 8.41
N ASP A 90 11.73 -18.24 8.73
CA ASP A 90 12.06 -18.91 9.98
C ASP A 90 11.80 -18.01 11.20
N LEU A 91 12.01 -16.70 11.04
CA LEU A 91 11.81 -15.71 12.09
C LEU A 91 10.42 -15.08 12.05
N LYS A 92 9.62 -15.38 11.03
CA LYS A 92 8.30 -14.75 10.77
C LYS A 92 8.38 -13.22 10.74
N ILE A 93 9.40 -12.68 10.09
CA ILE A 93 9.60 -11.24 9.91
C ILE A 93 9.90 -10.89 8.45
N ILE A 94 9.50 -9.66 8.09
CA ILE A 94 9.82 -9.05 6.81
C ILE A 94 10.66 -7.80 7.06
N ARG A 95 11.75 -7.67 6.32
CA ARG A 95 12.53 -6.43 6.26
C ARG A 95 11.86 -5.46 5.29
N VAL A 96 11.48 -4.30 5.77
CA VAL A 96 10.79 -3.27 4.98
C VAL A 96 11.67 -2.04 4.84
N LEU A 97 11.89 -1.61 3.61
CA LEU A 97 12.65 -0.41 3.30
C LEU A 97 11.70 0.80 3.22
N GLY A 98 11.81 1.73 4.16
CA GLY A 98 11.00 2.94 4.23
C GLY A 98 11.63 4.15 3.54
N LYS A 99 11.00 5.31 3.70
CA LYS A 99 11.50 6.58 3.17
C LYS A 99 12.88 6.92 3.75
N GLY A 100 13.82 7.30 2.88
CA GLY A 100 15.20 7.64 3.27
C GLY A 100 16.05 6.41 3.58
N SER A 101 15.75 5.27 2.95
CA SER A 101 16.49 3.99 3.11
C SER A 101 16.52 3.48 4.55
N LYS A 102 15.56 3.90 5.38
CA LYS A 102 15.42 3.37 6.75
C LYS A 102 14.78 2.00 6.70
N GLU A 103 15.52 1.01 7.17
CA GLU A 103 15.03 -0.36 7.32
C GLU A 103 14.25 -0.52 8.63
N ARG A 104 13.21 -1.34 8.59
CA ARG A 104 12.51 -1.82 9.78
C ARG A 104 12.12 -3.29 9.59
N LEU A 105 12.11 -4.02 10.67
CA LEU A 105 11.61 -5.39 10.72
C LEU A 105 10.15 -5.36 11.16
N VAL A 106 9.31 -6.05 10.43
CA VAL A 106 7.87 -6.13 10.70
C VAL A 106 7.47 -7.59 10.85
N PRO A 107 6.79 -7.98 11.92
CA PRO A 107 6.29 -9.34 12.06
C PRO A 107 5.23 -9.64 10.98
N ILE A 108 5.19 -10.90 10.55
CA ILE A 108 4.18 -11.42 9.63
C ILE A 108 3.47 -12.62 10.27
N THR A 109 2.17 -12.73 10.04
CA THR A 109 1.38 -13.86 10.53
C THR A 109 1.68 -15.13 9.72
N GLU A 110 1.47 -16.30 10.33
CA GLU A 110 1.64 -17.60 9.63
C GLU A 110 0.74 -17.72 8.41
N VAL A 111 -0.49 -17.21 8.51
CA VAL A 111 -1.45 -17.22 7.39
C VAL A 111 -0.94 -16.41 6.22
N ALA A 112 -0.46 -15.19 6.47
CA ALA A 112 0.07 -14.33 5.42
C ALA A 112 1.36 -14.91 4.81
N LEU A 113 2.23 -15.51 5.64
CA LEU A 113 3.45 -16.18 5.18
C LEU A 113 3.12 -17.39 4.30
N SER A 114 2.16 -18.23 4.71
CA SER A 114 1.70 -19.39 3.93
C SER A 114 1.17 -18.97 2.54
N TRP A 115 0.36 -17.94 2.45
CA TRP A 115 -0.11 -17.42 1.16
C TRP A 115 1.01 -16.84 0.31
N LEU A 116 1.97 -16.18 0.94
CA LEU A 116 3.13 -15.64 0.27
C LEU A 116 4.01 -16.73 -0.33
N GLU A 117 4.30 -17.77 0.43
CA GLU A 117 5.06 -18.95 -0.02
C GLU A 117 4.35 -19.67 -1.15
N LYS A 118 3.03 -19.89 -1.00
CA LYS A 118 2.21 -20.49 -2.05
C LYS A 118 2.26 -19.70 -3.35
N TYR A 119 2.15 -18.37 -3.28
CA TYR A 119 2.28 -17.51 -4.44
C TYR A 119 3.67 -17.62 -5.08
N GLN A 120 4.73 -17.59 -4.29
CA GLN A 120 6.09 -17.68 -4.79
C GLN A 120 6.31 -18.99 -5.54
N THR A 121 5.94 -20.12 -4.95
CA THR A 121 6.17 -21.45 -5.49
C THR A 121 5.27 -21.77 -6.69
N ASP A 122 3.95 -21.54 -6.55
CA ASP A 122 2.98 -22.01 -7.54
C ASP A 122 2.81 -21.03 -8.71
N VAL A 123 3.15 -19.75 -8.54
CA VAL A 123 2.82 -18.72 -9.52
C VAL A 123 4.03 -17.90 -9.95
N ARG A 124 4.73 -17.30 -9.00
CA ARG A 124 5.78 -16.32 -9.29
C ARG A 124 6.94 -16.93 -10.07
N ASP A 125 7.42 -18.08 -9.65
CA ASP A 125 8.57 -18.72 -10.28
C ASP A 125 8.29 -19.07 -11.76
N ALA A 126 7.08 -19.53 -12.06
CA ALA A 126 6.65 -19.76 -13.43
C ALA A 126 6.52 -18.45 -14.24
N GLN A 127 6.09 -17.34 -13.61
CA GLN A 127 6.02 -16.03 -14.24
C GLN A 127 7.41 -15.50 -14.60
N VAL A 128 8.39 -15.64 -13.71
CA VAL A 128 9.79 -15.24 -13.95
C VAL A 128 10.38 -16.04 -15.10
N LEU A 129 10.21 -17.35 -15.10
CA LEU A 129 10.68 -18.23 -16.17
C LEU A 129 10.06 -17.85 -17.53
N LYS A 130 8.76 -17.59 -17.55
CA LYS A 130 8.04 -17.22 -18.79
C LYS A 130 8.46 -15.84 -19.33
N SER A 131 8.77 -14.89 -18.45
CA SER A 131 9.20 -13.56 -18.85
C SER A 131 10.62 -13.52 -19.44
N GLY A 132 11.44 -14.53 -19.12
CA GLY A 132 12.86 -14.56 -19.50
C GLY A 132 13.72 -13.50 -18.80
N GLN A 133 13.15 -12.73 -17.90
CA GLN A 133 13.84 -11.68 -17.14
C GLN A 133 13.92 -12.06 -15.67
N PHE A 134 15.14 -12.16 -15.17
CA PHE A 134 15.33 -12.38 -13.73
C PHE A 134 14.92 -11.14 -12.93
N THR A 135 14.14 -11.35 -11.87
CA THR A 135 13.79 -10.33 -10.88
C THR A 135 13.70 -10.95 -9.49
N ASP A 136 14.12 -10.22 -8.48
CA ASP A 136 13.96 -10.58 -7.08
C ASP A 136 12.71 -9.92 -6.42
N VAL A 137 12.00 -9.08 -7.18
CA VAL A 137 10.74 -8.48 -6.73
C VAL A 137 9.68 -9.58 -6.57
N ILE A 138 8.93 -9.52 -5.47
CA ILE A 138 7.95 -10.57 -5.14
C ILE A 138 6.70 -10.46 -5.98
N PHE A 139 6.01 -9.32 -5.94
CA PHE A 139 4.69 -9.18 -6.57
C PHE A 139 4.80 -8.72 -8.02
N LEU A 140 4.43 -9.61 -8.92
CA LEU A 140 4.54 -9.43 -10.37
C LEU A 140 3.16 -9.35 -11.04
N ASN A 141 3.10 -8.65 -12.17
CA ASN A 141 1.94 -8.68 -13.05
C ASN A 141 1.92 -9.98 -13.88
N ASN A 142 0.92 -10.14 -14.76
CA ASN A 142 0.79 -11.31 -15.64
C ASN A 142 1.91 -11.45 -16.69
N HIS A 143 2.72 -10.42 -16.87
CA HIS A 143 3.87 -10.40 -17.80
C HIS A 143 5.22 -10.61 -17.06
N GLY A 144 5.21 -10.84 -15.75
CA GLY A 144 6.42 -11.02 -14.95
C GLY A 144 7.14 -9.72 -14.56
N HIS A 145 6.50 -8.56 -14.71
CA HIS A 145 7.05 -7.28 -14.29
C HIS A 145 6.46 -6.83 -12.94
N GLN A 146 7.22 -6.01 -12.23
CA GLN A 146 6.81 -5.41 -10.96
C GLN A 146 5.43 -4.74 -11.05
N LEU A 147 4.60 -4.95 -10.03
CA LEU A 147 3.32 -4.25 -9.92
C LEU A 147 3.52 -2.75 -9.65
N THR A 148 2.61 -1.93 -10.19
CA THR A 148 2.54 -0.51 -9.86
C THR A 148 1.62 -0.26 -8.66
N ARG A 149 1.82 0.86 -7.95
CA ARG A 149 0.92 1.28 -6.87
C ARG A 149 -0.53 1.43 -7.34
N GLN A 150 -0.71 1.94 -8.55
CA GLN A 150 -2.04 2.09 -9.16
C GLN A 150 -2.72 0.75 -9.41
N ALA A 151 -1.96 -0.25 -9.91
CA ALA A 151 -2.49 -1.59 -10.13
C ALA A 151 -2.97 -2.24 -8.82
N VAL A 152 -2.21 -2.12 -7.74
CA VAL A 152 -2.60 -2.61 -6.41
C VAL A 152 -3.88 -1.92 -5.94
N TRP A 153 -3.95 -0.60 -6.07
CA TRP A 153 -5.11 0.17 -5.66
C TRP A 153 -6.39 -0.20 -6.44
N GLN A 154 -6.27 -0.36 -7.76
CA GLN A 154 -7.38 -0.79 -8.61
C GLN A 154 -7.90 -2.18 -8.22
N LYS A 155 -7.00 -3.10 -7.84
CA LYS A 155 -7.38 -4.44 -7.39
C LYS A 155 -8.15 -4.41 -6.08
N ILE A 156 -7.66 -3.68 -5.08
CA ILE A 156 -8.36 -3.51 -3.80
C ILE A 156 -9.75 -2.94 -4.06
N LYS A 157 -9.85 -1.89 -4.87
CA LYS A 157 -11.13 -1.28 -5.22
C LYS A 157 -12.09 -2.27 -5.90
N LYS A 158 -11.57 -3.07 -6.85
CA LYS A 158 -12.36 -4.10 -7.55
C LYS A 158 -12.92 -5.13 -6.55
N TYR A 159 -12.08 -5.65 -5.64
CA TYR A 159 -12.52 -6.62 -4.65
C TYR A 159 -13.54 -6.03 -3.67
N CYS A 160 -13.34 -4.80 -3.20
CA CYS A 160 -14.33 -4.11 -2.38
C CYS A 160 -15.69 -3.98 -3.08
N GLN A 161 -15.69 -3.65 -4.37
CA GLN A 161 -16.94 -3.58 -5.16
C GLN A 161 -17.61 -4.95 -5.29
N GLN A 162 -16.85 -6.02 -5.52
CA GLN A 162 -17.38 -7.38 -5.63
C GLN A 162 -18.08 -7.87 -4.36
N ILE A 163 -17.59 -7.47 -3.20
CA ILE A 163 -18.15 -7.88 -1.90
C ILE A 163 -19.13 -6.85 -1.32
N GLY A 164 -19.47 -5.81 -2.06
CA GLY A 164 -20.47 -4.82 -1.67
C GLY A 164 -20.00 -3.79 -0.65
N ILE A 165 -18.69 -3.61 -0.46
CA ILE A 165 -18.15 -2.53 0.38
C ILE A 165 -18.24 -1.22 -0.40
N THR A 166 -19.14 -0.32 0.06
CA THR A 166 -19.35 1.01 -0.53
C THR A 166 -18.41 2.08 0.04
N LYS A 167 -17.76 1.78 1.16
CA LYS A 167 -16.79 2.67 1.80
C LYS A 167 -15.59 2.91 0.86
N ASN A 168 -15.00 4.10 0.93
CA ASN A 168 -13.79 4.39 0.16
C ASN A 168 -12.57 3.71 0.81
N VAL A 169 -12.39 2.43 0.49
CA VAL A 169 -11.27 1.64 1.00
C VAL A 169 -10.02 1.98 0.21
N THR A 170 -9.03 2.44 0.92
CA THR A 170 -7.69 2.68 0.39
C THR A 170 -6.71 1.70 1.03
N PRO A 171 -5.51 1.50 0.46
CA PRO A 171 -4.47 0.71 1.12
C PRO A 171 -4.11 1.23 2.52
N HIS A 172 -4.33 2.53 2.78
CA HIS A 172 -4.16 3.11 4.12
C HIS A 172 -5.25 2.65 5.08
N THR A 173 -6.47 2.39 4.59
CA THR A 173 -7.56 1.85 5.39
C THR A 173 -7.19 0.49 5.96
N LEU A 174 -6.69 -0.44 5.12
CA LEU A 174 -6.23 -1.76 5.57
C LEU A 174 -5.10 -1.71 6.62
N ARG A 175 -4.28 -0.68 6.58
CA ARG A 175 -3.21 -0.49 7.56
C ARG A 175 -3.71 -0.03 8.94
N HIS A 176 -4.87 0.63 8.99
CA HIS A 176 -5.43 1.24 10.20
C HIS A 176 -6.57 0.42 10.81
N THR A 177 -6.88 -0.72 10.20
CA THR A 177 -7.81 -1.71 10.73
C THR A 177 -7.07 -2.74 11.56
#